data_558b317819b4e592fd3661f2ed16e624
#
_entry.id   558b317819b4e592fd3661f2ed16e624
#
_cell.length_a   1.000
_cell.length_b   1.000
_cell.length_c   1.000
_cell.angle_alpha   90.00
_cell.angle_beta   90.00
_cell.angle_gamma   90.00
#
_symmetry.space_group_name_H-M   'P 1'
#
loop_
_entity.id
_entity.type
_entity.pdbx_description
1 polymer ?
#
loop_
_entity_poly.entity_id
_entity_poly.type
_entity_poly.pdbx_seq_one_letter_code
_entity_poly.pdbx_strand_id
1 'polypeptide(L)'
;GAIVTLVDSSIAFLAGLLILPAMFVAQKQGLAIYNEAGNLIAGPDLIFQTLPALFQGMGLIGLPISLIFFCLMTIAALTSSISMLEVPVSYTIENHSVNRHFATWLIGGITFIFSTIIVLNFDILFDFIVTLTTEYSQPLLGLMLCIFATWVWHRDNALAEIRNGHPLI
;
A
#
# COMPACT_ATOMS: atom_id res chain seq x y z
N GLY A 1 16.91 8.62 -3.44
CA GLY A 1 15.73 9.28 -4.03
C GLY A 1 15.38 8.74 -5.41
N ALA A 2 16.01 9.23 -6.50
CA ALA A 2 15.60 8.96 -7.90
C ALA A 2 15.53 7.47 -8.27
N ILE A 3 16.48 6.65 -7.83
CA ILE A 3 16.48 5.20 -8.11
C ILE A 3 15.27 4.52 -7.49
N VAL A 4 14.91 4.86 -6.26
CA VAL A 4 13.75 4.28 -5.58
C VAL A 4 12.46 4.62 -6.32
N THR A 5 12.29 5.89 -6.70
CA THR A 5 11.12 6.35 -7.47
C THR A 5 11.01 5.68 -8.84
N LEU A 6 12.14 5.52 -9.54
CA LEU A 6 12.17 4.82 -10.84
C LEU A 6 11.81 3.33 -10.69
N VAL A 7 12.36 2.66 -9.70
CA VAL A 7 12.06 1.24 -9.44
C VAL A 7 10.58 1.07 -9.07
N ASP A 8 10.05 1.90 -8.18
CA ASP A 8 8.64 1.86 -7.76
C ASP A 8 7.69 2.07 -8.95
N SER A 9 7.93 3.12 -9.74
CA SER A 9 7.14 3.42 -10.94
C SER A 9 7.23 2.30 -11.99
N SER A 10 8.41 1.69 -12.16
CA SER A 10 8.61 0.58 -13.10
C SER A 10 7.84 -0.67 -12.65
N ILE A 11 7.85 -0.99 -11.35
CA ILE A 11 7.10 -2.12 -10.80
C ILE A 11 5.60 -1.89 -10.95
N ALA A 12 5.11 -0.69 -10.66
CA ALA A 12 3.69 -0.34 -10.83
C ALA A 12 3.26 -0.47 -12.30
N PHE A 13 4.08 0.01 -13.24
CA PHE A 13 3.82 -0.12 -14.68
C PHE A 13 3.79 -1.58 -15.14
N LEU A 14 4.78 -2.39 -14.72
CA LEU A 14 4.82 -3.82 -15.03
C LEU A 14 3.63 -4.57 -14.44
N ALA A 15 3.22 -4.24 -13.22
CA ALA A 15 2.03 -4.82 -12.59
C ALA A 15 0.76 -4.50 -13.40
N GLY A 16 0.60 -3.27 -13.86
CA GLY A 16 -0.51 -2.90 -14.76
C GLY A 16 -0.51 -3.67 -16.07
N LEU A 17 0.66 -3.82 -16.71
CA LEU A 17 0.82 -4.60 -17.93
C LEU A 17 0.52 -6.09 -17.77
N LEU A 18 0.68 -6.64 -16.58
CA LEU A 18 0.35 -8.04 -16.28
C LEU A 18 -1.12 -8.21 -15.90
N ILE A 19 -1.63 -7.36 -15.03
CA ILE A 19 -2.97 -7.50 -14.46
C ILE A 19 -4.05 -7.19 -15.49
N LEU A 20 -3.92 -6.12 -16.27
CA LEU A 20 -4.95 -5.74 -17.24
C LEU A 20 -5.21 -6.83 -18.30
N PRO A 21 -4.19 -7.38 -19.00
CA PRO A 21 -4.43 -8.50 -19.92
C PRO A 21 -4.98 -9.75 -19.22
N ALA A 22 -4.52 -10.03 -17.99
CA ALA A 22 -5.00 -11.17 -17.21
C ALA A 22 -6.50 -11.04 -16.88
N MET A 23 -6.98 -9.84 -16.56
CA MET A 23 -8.41 -9.58 -16.34
C MET A 23 -9.23 -9.81 -17.61
N PHE A 24 -8.76 -9.39 -18.78
CA PHE A 24 -9.44 -9.66 -20.05
C PHE A 24 -9.49 -11.15 -20.39
N VAL A 25 -8.46 -11.92 -20.06
CA VAL A 25 -8.48 -13.38 -20.19
C VAL A 25 -9.50 -14.00 -19.25
N ALA A 26 -9.55 -13.53 -18.00
CA ALA A 26 -10.55 -13.96 -17.02
C ALA A 26 -11.98 -13.68 -17.50
N GLN A 27 -12.23 -12.52 -18.10
CA GLN A 27 -13.51 -12.19 -18.70
C GLN A 27 -13.92 -13.17 -19.80
N LYS A 28 -12.99 -13.55 -20.69
CA LYS A 28 -13.24 -14.55 -21.74
C LYS A 28 -13.54 -15.94 -21.16
N GLN A 29 -13.09 -16.24 -19.96
CA GLN A 29 -13.40 -17.48 -19.23
C GLN A 29 -14.73 -17.39 -18.46
N GLY A 30 -15.47 -16.29 -18.58
CA GLY A 30 -16.77 -16.09 -17.92
C GLY A 30 -16.67 -15.57 -16.49
N LEU A 31 -15.50 -15.13 -16.04
CA LEU A 31 -15.35 -14.49 -14.74
C LEU A 31 -15.81 -13.03 -14.79
N ALA A 32 -16.53 -12.58 -13.77
CA ALA A 32 -16.91 -11.19 -13.65
C ALA A 32 -15.67 -10.34 -13.37
N ILE A 33 -15.38 -9.38 -14.23
CA ILE A 33 -14.29 -8.40 -14.06
C ILE A 33 -14.80 -6.99 -13.81
N TYR A 34 -16.12 -6.79 -13.86
CA TYR A 34 -16.79 -5.54 -13.54
C TYR A 34 -17.69 -5.74 -12.33
N ASN A 35 -17.73 -4.76 -11.45
CA ASN A 35 -18.67 -4.72 -10.33
C ASN A 35 -20.08 -4.30 -10.81
N GLU A 36 -21.06 -4.31 -9.91
CA GLU A 36 -22.44 -3.92 -10.22
C GLU A 36 -22.58 -2.47 -10.72
N ALA A 37 -21.63 -1.60 -10.39
CA ALA A 37 -21.55 -0.22 -10.83
C ALA A 37 -20.89 -0.05 -12.21
N GLY A 38 -20.45 -1.14 -12.86
CA GLY A 38 -19.79 -1.12 -14.17
C GLY A 38 -18.32 -0.71 -14.15
N ASN A 39 -17.70 -0.61 -12.96
CA ASN A 39 -16.29 -0.34 -12.80
C ASN A 39 -15.48 -1.65 -12.77
N LEU A 40 -14.23 -1.60 -13.25
CA LEU A 40 -13.31 -2.74 -13.13
C LEU A 40 -13.12 -3.12 -11.66
N ILE A 41 -13.20 -4.43 -11.38
CA ILE A 41 -12.94 -4.96 -10.05
C ILE A 41 -11.50 -4.60 -9.64
N ALA A 42 -11.36 -3.99 -8.48
CA ALA A 42 -10.08 -3.53 -7.94
C ALA A 42 -9.99 -3.86 -6.44
N GLY A 43 -8.84 -3.59 -5.84
CA GLY A 43 -8.64 -3.78 -4.41
C GLY A 43 -8.73 -5.24 -3.96
N PRO A 44 -9.33 -5.52 -2.81
CA PRO A 44 -9.40 -6.87 -2.24
C PRO A 44 -10.08 -7.88 -3.15
N ASP A 45 -11.15 -7.51 -3.85
CA ASP A 45 -11.90 -8.41 -4.73
C ASP A 45 -11.05 -8.88 -5.91
N LEU A 46 -10.20 -8.03 -6.47
CA LEU A 46 -9.25 -8.42 -7.50
C LEU A 46 -8.27 -9.48 -6.98
N ILE A 47 -7.73 -9.26 -5.78
CA ILE A 47 -6.67 -10.10 -5.20
C ILE A 47 -7.22 -11.44 -4.72
N PHE A 48 -8.37 -11.44 -4.04
CA PHE A 48 -8.88 -12.62 -3.34
C PHE A 48 -9.98 -13.38 -4.09
N GLN A 49 -10.58 -12.81 -5.12
CA GLN A 49 -11.59 -13.47 -5.95
C GLN A 49 -11.12 -13.66 -7.38
N THR A 50 -10.73 -12.58 -8.06
CA THR A 50 -10.41 -12.64 -9.50
C THR A 50 -9.11 -13.37 -9.80
N LEU A 51 -8.03 -13.05 -9.07
CA LEU A 51 -6.72 -13.70 -9.30
C LEU A 51 -6.72 -15.20 -8.97
N PRO A 52 -7.28 -15.68 -7.85
CA PRO A 52 -7.39 -17.12 -7.59
C PRO A 52 -8.17 -17.87 -8.66
N ALA A 53 -9.30 -17.31 -9.12
CA ALA A 53 -10.09 -17.91 -10.19
C ALA A 53 -9.30 -17.99 -11.51
N LEU A 54 -8.52 -16.96 -11.82
CA LEU A 54 -7.64 -16.96 -12.98
C LEU A 54 -6.53 -18.04 -12.87
N PHE A 55 -5.90 -18.18 -11.71
CA PHE A 55 -4.90 -19.22 -11.46
C PHE A 55 -5.49 -20.63 -11.58
N GLN A 56 -6.73 -20.83 -11.13
CA GLN A 56 -7.44 -22.10 -11.34
C GLN A 56 -7.62 -22.42 -12.82
N GLY A 57 -7.93 -21.41 -13.64
CA GLY A 57 -8.06 -21.56 -15.09
C GLY A 57 -6.77 -21.98 -15.82
N MET A 58 -5.60 -21.78 -15.18
CA MET A 58 -4.29 -22.19 -15.71
C MET A 58 -3.97 -23.69 -15.53
N GLY A 59 -4.85 -24.46 -14.88
CA GLY A 59 -4.66 -25.90 -14.65
C GLY A 59 -3.51 -26.21 -13.68
N LEU A 60 -2.72 -27.23 -13.98
CA LEU A 60 -1.63 -27.71 -13.09
C LEU A 60 -0.56 -26.66 -12.76
N ILE A 61 -0.31 -25.73 -13.67
CA ILE A 61 0.70 -24.66 -13.49
C ILE A 61 0.15 -23.54 -12.60
N GLY A 62 -1.15 -23.37 -12.53
CA GLY A 62 -1.79 -22.31 -11.74
C GLY A 62 -1.53 -22.44 -10.24
N LEU A 63 -1.49 -23.66 -9.71
CA LEU A 63 -1.28 -23.91 -8.29
C LEU A 63 0.10 -23.40 -7.78
N PRO A 64 1.25 -23.78 -8.39
CA PRO A 64 2.54 -23.27 -7.93
C PRO A 64 2.68 -21.76 -8.16
N ILE A 65 2.13 -21.20 -9.24
CA ILE A 65 2.15 -19.74 -9.47
C ILE A 65 1.34 -19.02 -8.38
N SER A 66 0.15 -19.50 -8.07
CA SER A 66 -0.70 -18.97 -6.99
C SER A 66 0.02 -19.00 -5.65
N LEU A 67 0.65 -20.12 -5.30
CA LEU A 67 1.40 -20.25 -4.05
C LEU A 67 2.52 -19.21 -3.95
N ILE A 68 3.34 -19.10 -4.98
CA ILE A 68 4.46 -18.12 -5.02
C ILE A 68 3.91 -16.70 -4.91
N PHE A 69 2.87 -16.38 -5.67
CA PHE A 69 2.25 -15.06 -5.67
C PHE A 69 1.76 -14.66 -4.28
N PHE A 70 0.97 -15.51 -3.62
CA PHE A 70 0.41 -15.20 -2.30
C PHE A 70 1.47 -15.20 -1.19
N CYS A 71 2.53 -16.03 -1.30
CA CYS A 71 3.66 -15.96 -0.38
C CYS A 71 4.41 -14.63 -0.51
N LEU A 72 4.74 -14.21 -1.73
CA LEU A 72 5.42 -12.93 -1.97
C LEU A 72 4.55 -11.74 -1.51
N MET A 73 3.26 -11.78 -1.81
CA MET A 73 2.32 -10.75 -1.37
C MET A 73 2.22 -10.67 0.16
N THR A 74 2.22 -11.81 0.85
CA THR A 74 2.21 -11.85 2.32
C THR A 74 3.48 -11.23 2.89
N ILE A 75 4.65 -11.56 2.35
CA ILE A 75 5.92 -10.97 2.78
C ILE A 75 5.91 -9.45 2.54
N ALA A 76 5.46 -9.01 1.37
CA ALA A 76 5.36 -7.58 1.05
C ALA A 76 4.39 -6.83 1.99
N ALA A 77 3.24 -7.42 2.28
CA ALA A 77 2.26 -6.84 3.21
C ALA A 77 2.82 -6.74 4.64
N LEU A 78 3.51 -7.78 5.13
CA LEU A 78 4.13 -7.76 6.45
C LEU A 78 5.21 -6.69 6.57
N THR A 79 6.11 -6.61 5.59
CA THR A 79 7.18 -5.60 5.61
C THR A 79 6.63 -4.18 5.56
N SER A 80 5.59 -3.92 4.75
CA SER A 80 4.90 -2.63 4.69
C SER A 80 4.22 -2.30 6.01
N SER A 81 3.53 -3.26 6.62
CA SER A 81 2.84 -3.06 7.91
C SER A 81 3.82 -2.72 9.03
N ILE A 82 4.97 -3.40 9.08
CA ILE A 82 6.04 -3.10 10.06
C ILE A 82 6.56 -1.67 9.86
N SER A 83 6.84 -1.28 8.62
CA SER A 83 7.34 0.06 8.31
C SER A 83 6.32 1.16 8.67
N MET A 84 5.03 0.93 8.42
CA MET A 84 3.98 1.87 8.80
C MET A 84 3.82 2.00 10.32
N LEU A 85 3.94 0.90 11.07
CA LEU A 85 3.87 0.92 12.54
C LEU A 85 5.10 1.58 13.18
N GLU A 86 6.25 1.52 12.55
CA GLU A 86 7.49 2.12 13.09
C GLU A 86 7.37 3.64 13.23
N VAL A 87 6.66 4.32 12.34
CA VAL A 87 6.50 5.79 12.39
C VAL A 87 5.83 6.26 13.69
N PRO A 88 4.60 5.82 14.05
CA PRO A 88 3.96 6.22 15.30
C PRO A 88 4.68 5.67 16.54
N VAL A 89 5.34 4.51 16.46
CA VAL A 89 6.15 3.96 17.55
C VAL A 89 7.34 4.87 17.85
N SER A 90 8.11 5.24 16.83
CA SER A 90 9.27 6.14 16.99
C SER A 90 8.85 7.51 17.53
N TYR A 91 7.77 8.08 16.99
CA TYR A 91 7.20 9.33 17.49
C TYR A 91 6.83 9.26 18.99
N THR A 92 6.22 8.16 19.42
CA THR A 92 5.83 7.94 20.81
C THR A 92 7.05 7.83 21.73
N ILE A 93 8.11 7.17 21.29
CA ILE A 93 9.36 7.03 22.05
C ILE A 93 10.03 8.40 22.22
N GLU A 94 10.15 9.17 21.13
CA GLU A 94 10.85 10.46 21.13
C GLU A 94 10.12 11.51 21.98
N ASN A 95 8.80 11.58 21.89
CA ASN A 95 8.03 12.60 22.60
C ASN A 95 7.71 12.26 24.07
N HIS A 96 7.59 10.98 24.41
CA HIS A 96 7.15 10.57 25.76
C HIS A 96 8.23 9.84 26.55
N SER A 97 9.44 9.66 25.99
CA SER A 97 10.57 8.98 26.65
C SER A 97 10.21 7.60 27.21
N VAL A 98 9.30 6.89 26.55
CA VAL A 98 8.85 5.56 26.95
C VAL A 98 9.70 4.47 26.32
N ASN A 99 9.72 3.28 26.94
CA ASN A 99 10.42 2.12 26.41
C ASN A 99 9.83 1.66 25.07
N ARG A 100 10.67 1.26 24.12
CA ARG A 100 10.26 0.76 22.79
C ARG A 100 9.23 -0.37 22.88
N HIS A 101 9.43 -1.32 23.78
CA HIS A 101 8.47 -2.41 23.98
C HIS A 101 7.09 -1.91 24.35
N PHE A 102 7.00 -0.97 25.28
CA PHE A 102 5.71 -0.38 25.67
C PHE A 102 5.06 0.36 24.52
N ALA A 103 5.81 1.23 23.81
CA ALA A 103 5.30 1.97 22.65
C ALA A 103 4.78 1.02 21.56
N THR A 104 5.51 -0.06 21.26
CA THR A 104 5.12 -1.05 20.25
C THR A 104 3.82 -1.78 20.65
N TRP A 105 3.71 -2.23 21.90
CA TRP A 105 2.50 -2.90 22.37
C TRP A 105 1.29 -1.95 22.41
N LEU A 106 1.51 -0.71 22.82
CA LEU A 106 0.45 0.30 22.87
C LEU A 106 -0.07 0.60 21.46
N ILE A 107 0.80 0.98 20.54
CA ILE A 107 0.43 1.34 19.15
C ILE A 107 -0.13 0.12 18.42
N GLY A 108 0.52 -1.05 18.55
CA GLY A 108 0.04 -2.29 17.95
C GLY A 108 -1.32 -2.71 18.50
N GLY A 109 -1.55 -2.58 19.80
CA GLY A 109 -2.84 -2.87 20.44
C GLY A 109 -3.96 -1.93 19.95
N ILE A 110 -3.69 -0.64 19.88
CA ILE A 110 -4.63 0.35 19.33
C ILE A 110 -4.97 0.01 17.87
N THR A 111 -3.95 -0.24 17.04
CA THR A 111 -4.14 -0.62 15.64
C THR A 111 -4.95 -1.90 15.51
N PHE A 112 -4.68 -2.91 16.34
CA PHE A 112 -5.41 -4.17 16.35
C PHE A 112 -6.90 -3.96 16.68
N ILE A 113 -7.21 -3.14 17.69
CA ILE A 113 -8.60 -2.84 18.07
C ILE A 113 -9.33 -2.16 16.90
N PHE A 114 -8.74 -1.11 16.31
CA PHE A 114 -9.35 -0.42 15.17
C PHE A 114 -9.53 -1.35 13.96
N SER A 115 -8.52 -2.17 13.64
CA SER A 115 -8.63 -3.17 12.57
C SER A 115 -9.76 -4.16 12.83
N THR A 116 -9.93 -4.63 14.06
CA THR A 116 -11.02 -5.54 14.43
C THR A 116 -12.38 -4.89 14.22
N ILE A 117 -12.55 -3.63 14.60
CA ILE A 117 -13.81 -2.90 14.39
C ILE A 117 -14.12 -2.76 12.89
N ILE A 118 -13.09 -2.47 12.06
CA ILE A 118 -13.25 -2.38 10.61
C ILE A 118 -13.67 -3.72 10.02
N VAL A 119 -13.02 -4.82 10.43
CA VAL A 119 -13.34 -6.17 9.93
C VAL A 119 -14.76 -6.59 10.31
N LEU A 120 -15.24 -6.25 11.51
CA LEU A 120 -16.60 -6.56 11.94
C LEU A 120 -17.68 -5.75 11.20
N ASN A 121 -17.32 -4.62 10.61
CA ASN A 121 -18.21 -3.74 9.82
C ASN A 121 -17.60 -3.46 8.45
N PHE A 122 -17.14 -4.52 7.77
CA PHE A 122 -16.30 -4.41 6.58
C PHE A 122 -16.94 -3.57 5.47
N ASP A 123 -18.20 -3.83 5.13
CA ASP A 123 -18.88 -3.22 3.99
C ASP A 123 -19.01 -1.69 4.08
N ILE A 124 -19.14 -1.15 5.30
CA ILE A 124 -19.36 0.28 5.51
C ILE A 124 -18.04 0.98 5.88
N LEU A 125 -17.31 0.43 6.85
CA LEU A 125 -16.12 1.09 7.40
C LEU A 125 -14.91 0.96 6.49
N PHE A 126 -14.75 -0.16 5.80
CA PHE A 126 -13.63 -0.37 4.90
C PHE A 126 -13.65 0.63 3.75
N ASP A 127 -14.78 0.72 3.02
CA ASP A 127 -14.92 1.65 1.90
C ASP A 127 -14.78 3.11 2.34
N PHE A 128 -15.39 3.46 3.48
CA PHE A 128 -15.25 4.81 4.04
C PHE A 128 -13.80 5.16 4.36
N ILE A 129 -13.05 4.26 5.03
CA ILE A 129 -11.66 4.51 5.40
C ILE A 129 -10.75 4.53 4.19
N VAL A 130 -10.96 3.63 3.22
CA VAL A 130 -10.20 3.62 1.96
C VAL A 130 -10.42 4.93 1.22
N THR A 131 -11.66 5.35 1.01
CA THR A 131 -11.99 6.61 0.35
C THR A 131 -11.37 7.81 1.09
N LEU A 132 -11.53 7.88 2.40
CA LEU A 132 -10.96 8.96 3.21
C LEU A 132 -9.42 9.01 3.10
N THR A 133 -8.78 7.86 3.10
CA THR A 133 -7.32 7.77 3.08
C THR A 133 -6.76 8.02 1.69
N THR A 134 -7.30 7.38 0.66
CA THR A 134 -6.74 7.42 -0.69
C THR A 134 -7.20 8.64 -1.49
N GLU A 135 -8.48 9.02 -1.39
CA GLU A 135 -9.02 10.09 -2.21
C GLU A 135 -8.85 11.48 -1.58
N TYR A 136 -8.86 11.56 -0.24
CA TYR A 136 -8.74 12.84 0.45
C TYR A 136 -7.38 13.03 1.14
N SER A 137 -6.96 12.09 1.99
CA SER A 137 -5.77 12.29 2.83
C SER A 137 -4.47 12.26 2.02
N GLN A 138 -4.32 11.37 1.06
CA GLN A 138 -3.09 11.28 0.24
C GLN A 138 -2.86 12.52 -0.62
N PRO A 139 -3.85 13.03 -1.41
CA PRO A 139 -3.66 14.27 -2.17
C PRO A 139 -3.42 15.49 -1.26
N LEU A 140 -4.14 15.56 -0.12
CA LEU A 140 -3.95 16.64 0.85
C LEU A 140 -2.54 16.61 1.46
N LEU A 141 -2.04 15.43 1.83
CA LEU A 141 -0.69 15.25 2.35
C LEU A 141 0.35 15.65 1.29
N GLY A 142 0.16 15.24 0.04
CA GLY A 142 1.03 15.64 -1.07
C GLY A 142 1.08 17.16 -1.24
N LEU A 143 -0.07 17.83 -1.20
CA LEU A 143 -0.16 19.29 -1.25
C LEU A 143 0.57 19.94 -0.07
N MET A 144 0.35 19.46 1.16
CA MET A 144 1.00 19.97 2.36
C MET A 144 2.53 19.79 2.31
N LEU A 145 3.01 18.66 1.82
CA LEU A 145 4.45 18.42 1.61
C LEU A 145 5.03 19.39 0.57
N CYS A 146 4.32 19.65 -0.53
CA CYS A 146 4.75 20.62 -1.53
C CYS A 146 4.83 22.03 -0.94
N ILE A 147 3.82 22.45 -0.18
CA ILE A 147 3.80 23.76 0.50
C ILE A 147 4.97 23.85 1.49
N PHE A 148 5.16 22.82 2.31
CA PHE A 148 6.26 22.76 3.27
C PHE A 148 7.62 22.88 2.58
N ALA A 149 7.86 22.09 1.54
CA ALA A 149 9.14 22.04 0.84
C ALA A 149 9.45 23.37 0.10
N THR A 150 8.42 24.08 -0.40
CA THR A 150 8.63 25.29 -1.21
C THR A 150 8.57 26.58 -0.40
N TRP A 151 7.73 26.65 0.63
CA TRP A 151 7.46 27.90 1.35
C TRP A 151 8.00 27.90 2.78
N VAL A 152 7.95 26.76 3.49
CA VAL A 152 8.36 26.69 4.90
C VAL A 152 9.83 26.26 5.01
N TRP A 153 10.25 25.29 4.24
CA TRP A 153 11.63 24.83 4.23
C TRP A 153 12.47 25.71 3.32
N HIS A 154 13.29 26.57 3.90
CA HIS A 154 14.15 27.51 3.16
C HIS A 154 14.98 26.75 2.12
N ARG A 155 14.99 27.24 0.88
CA ARG A 155 15.65 26.64 -0.28
C ARG A 155 17.09 26.21 0.00
N ASP A 156 17.83 27.03 0.75
CA ASP A 156 19.25 26.78 1.04
C ASP A 156 19.43 25.57 1.97
N ASN A 157 18.52 25.38 2.95
CA ASN A 157 18.51 24.22 3.84
C ASN A 157 18.12 22.95 3.09
N ALA A 158 17.13 23.02 2.22
CA ALA A 158 16.71 21.90 1.38
C ALA A 158 17.82 21.46 0.42
N LEU A 159 18.52 22.42 -0.21
CA LEU A 159 19.64 22.14 -1.08
C LEU A 159 20.87 21.58 -0.30
N ALA A 160 21.11 22.06 0.91
CA ALA A 160 22.18 21.53 1.77
C ALA A 160 21.91 20.07 2.13
N GLU A 161 20.66 19.70 2.48
CA GLU A 161 20.29 18.33 2.82
C GLU A 161 20.41 17.38 1.62
N ILE A 162 19.97 17.82 0.43
CA ILE A 162 20.14 17.05 -0.82
C ILE A 162 21.62 16.84 -1.13
N ARG A 163 22.48 17.86 -0.89
CA ARG A 163 23.94 17.75 -1.07
C ARG A 163 24.60 16.81 -0.08
N ASN A 164 24.18 16.84 1.18
CA ASN A 164 24.72 15.94 2.21
C ASN A 164 24.38 14.46 1.92
N GLY A 165 23.31 14.19 1.22
CA GLY A 165 22.92 12.83 0.80
C GLY A 165 23.66 12.32 -0.46
N HIS A 166 24.48 13.13 -1.13
CA HIS A 166 25.17 12.74 -2.36
C HIS A 166 26.64 13.15 -2.34
N PRO A 167 27.59 12.22 -2.18
CA PRO A 167 29.03 12.52 -2.08
C PRO A 167 29.70 12.95 -3.41
N LEU A 168 28.96 13.16 -4.48
CA LEU A 168 29.46 13.43 -5.84
C LEU A 168 28.98 14.73 -6.49
N ILE A 169 28.49 15.70 -5.71
CA ILE A 169 28.20 17.06 -6.26
C ILE A 169 28.88 18.11 -5.40
#